data_7dcab5479022a4ed57c5a7b0908fcc54
#
_entry.id   7dcab5479022a4ed57c5a7b0908fcc54
#
_cell.length_a   1.000
_cell.length_b   1.000
_cell.length_c   1.000
_cell.angle_alpha   90.00
_cell.angle_beta   90.00
_cell.angle_gamma   90.00
#
_symmetry.space_group_name_H-M   'P 1'
#
loop_
_entity.id
_entity.type
_entity.pdbx_description
1 polymer ?
#
loop_
_entity_poly.entity_id
_entity_poly.type
_entity_poly.pdbx_seq_one_letter_code
_entity_poly.pdbx_strand_id
1 'polypeptide(L)'
;MSSSDQCSVEETRNTRASEKSDEIIANDDDENPTTTALWRLFREASLKGGACRDIVETHVICKLSATELKFFYEVNKETRKLIKRSSRARELKEKFKVEEMSSISTLEFAWEHFPWGTTITHYIDGDTEVVKLDEPAFCCRVARTNELELLKWVREEKKCEWDKGTLLAATQRNNLDMV
;
A
#
# COMPACT_ATOMS: atom_id res chain seq x y z
N MET A 1 -3.59 -53.86 -45.44
CA MET A 1 -2.85 -52.84 -46.17
C MET A 1 -2.89 -51.62 -45.29
N SER A 2 -1.91 -51.50 -44.37
CA SER A 2 -0.73 -50.63 -44.48
C SER A 2 -1.16 -49.16 -44.62
N SER A 3 -0.89 -48.31 -43.68
CA SER A 3 0.42 -47.81 -43.32
C SER A 3 0.37 -46.98 -42.04
N SER A 4 1.31 -47.23 -41.23
CA SER A 4 1.76 -46.42 -40.08
C SER A 4 2.43 -45.14 -40.59
N ASP A 5 2.13 -44.01 -39.96
CA ASP A 5 3.04 -42.89 -39.94
C ASP A 5 3.16 -42.33 -38.53
N GLN A 6 4.31 -42.66 -37.97
CA GLN A 6 4.85 -42.07 -36.75
C GLN A 6 5.35 -40.65 -37.08
N CYS A 7 4.83 -39.64 -36.40
CA CYS A 7 5.45 -38.33 -36.37
C CYS A 7 6.01 -38.11 -34.97
N SER A 8 7.32 -38.28 -34.90
CA SER A 8 8.16 -37.90 -33.76
C SER A 8 8.20 -36.37 -33.63
N VAL A 9 7.74 -35.84 -32.53
CA VAL A 9 7.93 -34.41 -32.19
C VAL A 9 9.14 -34.32 -31.28
N GLU A 10 10.18 -33.72 -31.79
CA GLU A 10 11.39 -33.35 -31.03
C GLU A 10 11.09 -32.36 -29.92
N GLU A 11 11.45 -32.78 -28.74
CA GLU A 11 11.48 -32.00 -27.51
C GLU A 11 12.71 -31.09 -27.53
N THR A 12 12.58 -29.87 -28.01
CA THR A 12 13.63 -28.85 -27.85
C THR A 12 13.55 -28.24 -26.46
N ARG A 13 14.43 -28.72 -25.62
CA ARG A 13 14.86 -28.03 -24.38
C ARG A 13 15.34 -26.63 -24.71
N ASN A 14 14.61 -25.64 -24.28
CA ASN A 14 15.10 -24.27 -24.22
C ASN A 14 15.31 -23.90 -22.74
N THR A 15 16.45 -24.28 -22.23
CA THR A 15 16.99 -23.85 -20.97
C THR A 15 17.86 -22.61 -21.17
N ARG A 16 17.64 -21.59 -20.35
CA ARG A 16 18.64 -20.62 -19.96
C ARG A 16 18.79 -19.35 -20.79
N ALA A 17 18.01 -18.35 -20.42
CA ALA A 17 18.48 -16.95 -20.45
C ALA A 17 17.51 -16.05 -19.69
N SER A 18 17.68 -15.85 -18.41
CA SER A 18 17.19 -14.65 -17.71
C SER A 18 17.75 -14.58 -16.29
N GLU A 19 19.00 -14.24 -16.21
CA GLU A 19 19.59 -13.72 -14.97
C GLU A 19 20.74 -12.82 -15.37
N LYS A 20 20.41 -11.54 -15.62
CA LYS A 20 21.36 -10.43 -15.55
C LYS A 20 20.66 -9.12 -15.89
N SER A 21 20.06 -8.50 -14.92
CA SER A 21 19.80 -7.05 -14.97
C SER A 21 19.34 -6.57 -13.58
N ASP A 22 20.24 -6.59 -12.61
CA ASP A 22 20.06 -5.89 -11.33
C ASP A 22 21.42 -5.36 -10.86
N GLU A 23 22.03 -4.53 -11.67
CA GLU A 23 23.14 -3.71 -11.23
C GLU A 23 22.93 -2.28 -11.75
N ILE A 24 21.93 -1.61 -11.16
CA ILE A 24 21.88 -0.17 -11.19
C ILE A 24 22.79 0.30 -10.06
N ILE A 25 24.02 0.62 -10.45
CA ILE A 25 24.95 1.37 -9.63
C ILE A 25 24.34 2.77 -9.47
N ALA A 26 23.67 3.00 -8.35
CA ALA A 26 23.30 4.34 -7.93
C ALA A 26 24.57 5.09 -7.58
N ASN A 27 24.83 6.18 -8.30
CA ASN A 27 25.89 7.12 -7.99
C ASN A 27 25.58 7.83 -6.65
N ASP A 28 26.45 7.61 -5.68
CA ASP A 28 26.37 8.01 -4.27
C ASP A 28 26.97 9.41 -4.06
N ASP A 29 26.46 10.46 -4.68
CA ASP A 29 27.11 11.76 -4.54
C ASP A 29 26.23 12.92 -4.03
N ASP A 30 25.02 12.66 -3.48
CA ASP A 30 24.21 13.72 -2.83
C ASP A 30 23.33 13.23 -1.67
N GLU A 31 23.77 12.25 -0.90
CA GLU A 31 23.00 11.74 0.25
C GLU A 31 23.14 12.66 1.47
N ASN A 32 22.03 13.27 1.88
CA ASN A 32 21.90 13.94 3.18
C ASN A 32 22.40 12.99 4.31
N PRO A 33 23.41 13.38 5.12
CA PRO A 33 24.03 12.50 6.13
C PRO A 33 23.03 11.93 7.14
N THR A 34 21.93 12.62 7.38
CA THR A 34 20.84 12.14 8.27
C THR A 34 20.10 10.95 7.65
N THR A 35 19.83 10.99 6.35
CA THR A 35 19.17 9.90 5.62
C THR A 35 20.04 8.65 5.64
N THR A 36 21.35 8.81 5.42
CA THR A 36 22.32 7.71 5.47
C THR A 36 22.38 7.06 6.85
N ALA A 37 22.35 7.85 7.93
CA ALA A 37 22.36 7.35 9.30
C ALA A 37 21.11 6.53 9.63
N LEU A 38 19.94 6.99 9.18
CA LEU A 38 18.68 6.28 9.36
C LEU A 38 18.67 4.93 8.64
N TRP A 39 19.12 4.88 7.39
CA TRP A 39 19.21 3.63 6.64
C TRP A 39 20.22 2.65 7.19
N ARG A 40 21.33 3.14 7.79
CA ARG A 40 22.26 2.28 8.56
C ARG A 40 21.55 1.63 9.73
N LEU A 41 20.78 2.38 10.51
CA LEU A 41 20.02 1.84 11.64
C LEU A 41 19.08 0.71 11.19
N PHE A 42 18.32 0.90 10.11
CA PHE A 42 17.44 -0.13 9.57
C PHE A 42 18.21 -1.37 9.08
N ARG A 43 19.32 -1.16 8.41
CA ARG A 43 20.17 -2.25 7.94
C ARG A 43 20.74 -3.06 9.11
N GLU A 44 21.25 -2.41 10.14
CA GLU A 44 21.78 -3.08 11.34
C GLU A 44 20.67 -3.81 12.10
N ALA A 45 19.52 -3.20 12.28
CA ALA A 45 18.36 -3.82 12.88
C ALA A 45 17.89 -5.06 12.11
N SER A 46 17.96 -5.02 10.78
CA SER A 46 17.60 -6.15 9.91
C SER A 46 18.59 -7.31 9.97
N LEU A 47 19.89 -7.01 10.09
CA LEU A 47 20.98 -8.01 9.99
C LEU A 47 21.36 -8.61 11.33
N LYS A 48 21.59 -7.75 12.34
CA LYS A 48 22.23 -8.15 13.61
C LYS A 48 21.24 -8.44 14.72
N GLY A 49 20.01 -7.89 14.64
CA GLY A 49 19.10 -7.92 15.78
C GLY A 49 19.62 -7.10 16.98
N GLY A 50 19.13 -7.38 18.19
CA GLY A 50 19.56 -6.70 19.40
C GLY A 50 19.06 -5.25 19.51
N ALA A 51 19.80 -4.39 20.21
CA ALA A 51 19.39 -3.04 20.58
C ALA A 51 18.86 -2.18 19.41
N CYS A 52 19.50 -2.25 18.25
CA CYS A 52 19.02 -1.51 17.06
C CYS A 52 17.64 -1.96 16.61
N ARG A 53 17.38 -3.26 16.66
CA ARG A 53 16.08 -3.82 16.33
C ARG A 53 15.02 -3.39 17.33
N ASP A 54 15.32 -3.46 18.61
CA ASP A 54 14.39 -3.07 19.68
C ASP A 54 14.02 -1.58 19.55
N ILE A 55 14.99 -0.72 19.22
CA ILE A 55 14.74 0.71 18.94
C ILE A 55 13.78 0.87 17.77
N VAL A 56 14.03 0.20 16.63
CA VAL A 56 13.18 0.30 15.44
C VAL A 56 11.79 -0.26 15.73
N GLU A 57 11.66 -1.38 16.40
CA GLU A 57 10.36 -1.96 16.76
C GLU A 57 9.58 -1.07 17.71
N THR A 58 10.25 -0.50 18.74
CA THR A 58 9.58 0.28 19.80
C THR A 58 9.26 1.71 19.37
N HIS A 59 10.11 2.34 18.58
CA HIS A 59 9.99 3.77 18.26
C HIS A 59 9.53 4.07 16.84
N VAL A 60 9.63 3.11 15.93
CA VAL A 60 9.18 3.29 14.55
C VAL A 60 7.99 2.38 14.25
N ILE A 61 8.20 1.05 14.23
CA ILE A 61 7.18 0.11 13.78
C ILE A 61 5.90 0.20 14.64
N CYS A 62 6.03 0.34 15.95
CA CYS A 62 4.86 0.44 16.84
C CYS A 62 4.03 1.73 16.64
N LYS A 63 4.58 2.76 16.03
CA LYS A 63 3.90 4.04 15.79
C LYS A 63 3.17 4.09 14.46
N LEU A 64 3.50 3.21 13.53
CA LEU A 64 2.84 3.14 12.23
C LEU A 64 1.43 2.55 12.36
N SER A 65 0.47 3.09 11.62
CA SER A 65 -0.82 2.42 11.41
C SER A 65 -0.61 1.13 10.58
N ALA A 66 -1.63 0.29 10.48
CA ALA A 66 -1.56 -0.91 9.65
C ALA A 66 -1.33 -0.58 8.16
N THR A 67 -1.86 0.53 7.71
CA THR A 67 -1.69 1.03 6.34
C THR A 67 -0.27 1.55 6.10
N GLU A 68 0.26 2.40 6.99
CA GLU A 68 1.64 2.90 6.91
C GLU A 68 2.66 1.78 7.00
N LEU A 69 2.38 0.74 7.80
CA LEU A 69 3.23 -0.45 7.89
C LEU A 69 3.38 -1.15 6.54
N LYS A 70 2.32 -1.19 5.72
CA LYS A 70 2.37 -1.77 4.37
C LYS A 70 3.21 -0.93 3.43
N PHE A 71 3.05 0.40 3.45
CA PHE A 71 3.92 1.28 2.69
C PHE A 71 5.38 1.13 3.10
N PHE A 72 5.64 1.11 4.41
CA PHE A 72 6.99 0.91 4.92
C PHE A 72 7.59 -0.45 4.51
N TYR A 73 6.75 -1.48 4.41
CA TYR A 73 7.15 -2.80 3.89
C TYR A 73 7.64 -2.75 2.44
N GLU A 74 7.05 -1.89 1.59
CA GLU A 74 7.40 -1.78 0.18
C GLU A 74 8.63 -0.91 -0.10
N VAL A 75 9.15 -0.18 0.88
CA VAL A 75 10.27 0.75 0.70
C VAL A 75 11.55 0.04 0.21
N ASN A 76 11.99 -1.02 0.90
CA ASN A 76 13.18 -1.78 0.50
C ASN A 76 13.26 -3.18 1.15
N LYS A 77 14.36 -3.90 0.85
CA LYS A 77 14.57 -5.28 1.36
C LYS A 77 14.78 -5.33 2.88
N GLU A 78 15.38 -4.31 3.46
CA GLU A 78 15.66 -4.21 4.91
C GLU A 78 14.37 -4.01 5.69
N THR A 79 13.52 -3.08 5.28
CA THR A 79 12.22 -2.84 5.91
C THR A 79 11.30 -4.05 5.80
N ARG A 80 11.30 -4.74 4.66
CA ARG A 80 10.57 -6.03 4.50
C ARG A 80 11.00 -7.08 5.51
N LYS A 81 12.32 -7.25 5.72
CA LYS A 81 12.84 -8.21 6.70
C LYS A 81 12.47 -7.83 8.12
N LEU A 82 12.57 -6.53 8.46
CA LEU A 82 12.21 -6.02 9.78
C LEU A 82 10.75 -6.30 10.09
N ILE A 83 9.82 -5.91 9.19
CA ILE A 83 8.40 -6.08 9.42
C ILE A 83 7.99 -7.56 9.47
N LYS A 84 8.53 -8.40 8.56
CA LYS A 84 8.26 -9.86 8.60
C LYS A 84 8.66 -10.53 9.91
N ARG A 85 9.66 -9.99 10.60
CA ARG A 85 10.14 -10.51 11.89
C ARG A 85 9.51 -9.84 13.09
N SER A 86 8.77 -8.75 12.89
CA SER A 86 8.10 -8.03 13.98
C SER A 86 6.82 -8.74 14.43
N SER A 87 6.35 -8.39 15.62
CA SER A 87 5.06 -8.87 16.15
C SER A 87 3.87 -8.45 15.30
N ARG A 88 4.04 -7.40 14.47
CA ARG A 88 3.00 -6.81 13.63
C ARG A 88 2.93 -7.37 12.22
N ALA A 89 3.74 -8.38 11.86
CA ALA A 89 3.77 -9.00 10.52
C ALA A 89 2.37 -9.45 10.02
N ARG A 90 1.48 -9.86 10.92
CA ARG A 90 0.10 -10.28 10.59
C ARG A 90 -0.73 -9.14 9.98
N GLU A 91 -0.45 -7.88 10.32
CA GLU A 91 -1.18 -6.71 9.85
C GLU A 91 -0.96 -6.42 8.36
N LEU A 92 0.09 -6.98 7.76
CA LEU A 92 0.28 -6.93 6.31
C LEU A 92 -0.87 -7.57 5.51
N LYS A 93 -1.65 -8.45 6.13
CA LYS A 93 -2.82 -9.10 5.51
C LYS A 93 -4.09 -8.25 5.55
N GLU A 94 -4.11 -7.21 6.37
CA GLU A 94 -5.26 -6.32 6.46
C GLU A 94 -5.42 -5.53 5.14
N LYS A 95 -6.64 -5.10 4.82
CA LYS A 95 -6.88 -4.24 3.66
C LYS A 95 -6.38 -2.83 3.94
N PHE A 96 -6.00 -2.11 2.87
CA PHE A 96 -5.74 -0.68 2.96
C PHE A 96 -7.01 0.06 3.39
N LYS A 97 -6.84 1.05 4.24
CA LYS A 97 -7.91 1.97 4.63
C LYS A 97 -7.64 3.32 3.99
N VAL A 98 -8.52 3.75 3.12
CA VAL A 98 -8.45 5.05 2.45
C VAL A 98 -8.44 6.19 3.48
N GLU A 99 -9.15 6.00 4.57
CA GLU A 99 -9.26 6.96 5.67
C GLU A 99 -7.94 7.22 6.43
N GLU A 100 -6.93 6.38 6.22
CA GLU A 100 -5.60 6.52 6.85
C GLU A 100 -4.56 7.13 5.88
N MET A 101 -4.97 7.52 4.67
CA MET A 101 -4.05 8.16 3.71
C MET A 101 -3.76 9.60 4.15
N SER A 102 -2.47 9.98 4.08
CA SER A 102 -1.99 11.29 4.54
C SER A 102 -1.27 12.09 3.45
N SER A 103 -1.16 11.55 2.24
CA SER A 103 -0.52 12.21 1.12
C SER A 103 -1.14 11.83 -0.21
N ILE A 104 -0.96 12.66 -1.22
CA ILE A 104 -1.43 12.39 -2.59
C ILE A 104 -0.85 11.07 -3.11
N SER A 105 0.45 10.83 -2.91
CA SER A 105 1.09 9.59 -3.39
C SER A 105 0.50 8.33 -2.76
N THR A 106 0.20 8.36 -1.46
CA THR A 106 -0.45 7.21 -0.80
C THR A 106 -1.90 7.05 -1.23
N LEU A 107 -2.60 8.16 -1.48
CA LEU A 107 -3.97 8.16 -1.98
C LEU A 107 -4.05 7.65 -3.43
N GLU A 108 -3.10 8.02 -4.27
CA GLU A 108 -3.00 7.51 -5.65
C GLU A 108 -2.78 5.99 -5.66
N PHE A 109 -1.89 5.50 -4.82
CA PHE A 109 -1.74 4.06 -4.64
C PHE A 109 -3.05 3.40 -4.19
N ALA A 110 -3.77 4.02 -3.23
CA ALA A 110 -5.06 3.49 -2.78
C ALA A 110 -6.11 3.52 -3.89
N TRP A 111 -6.13 4.53 -4.75
CA TRP A 111 -6.99 4.62 -5.92
C TRP A 111 -6.77 3.46 -6.90
N GLU A 112 -5.52 3.17 -7.23
CA GLU A 112 -5.15 2.09 -8.16
C GLU A 112 -5.50 0.70 -7.62
N HIS A 113 -5.45 0.52 -6.31
CA HIS A 113 -5.70 -0.77 -5.65
C HIS A 113 -7.08 -0.88 -4.99
N PHE A 114 -7.96 0.12 -5.19
CA PHE A 114 -9.30 0.09 -4.65
C PHE A 114 -10.14 -0.99 -5.34
N PRO A 115 -10.91 -1.80 -4.60
CA PRO A 115 -11.67 -2.90 -5.18
C PRO A 115 -12.96 -2.39 -5.86
N TRP A 116 -12.81 -1.64 -6.92
CA TRP A 116 -13.88 -1.02 -7.68
C TRP A 116 -14.98 -2.00 -8.07
N GLY A 117 -16.23 -1.55 -7.97
CA GLY A 117 -17.41 -2.30 -8.38
C GLY A 117 -17.79 -3.46 -7.46
N THR A 118 -16.99 -3.80 -6.46
CA THR A 118 -17.34 -4.81 -5.45
C THR A 118 -18.31 -4.23 -4.43
N THR A 119 -19.01 -5.10 -3.71
CA THR A 119 -19.90 -4.72 -2.61
C THR A 119 -19.33 -5.20 -1.29
N ILE A 120 -19.54 -4.39 -0.25
CA ILE A 120 -19.25 -4.78 1.14
C ILE A 120 -20.53 -4.71 1.95
N THR A 121 -20.66 -5.63 2.88
CA THR A 121 -21.80 -5.69 3.78
C THR A 121 -21.38 -5.16 5.14
N HIS A 122 -22.07 -4.13 5.61
CA HIS A 122 -21.94 -3.60 6.96
C HIS A 122 -23.13 -4.02 7.80
N TYR A 123 -22.87 -4.41 9.03
CA TYR A 123 -23.91 -4.65 10.04
C TYR A 123 -23.96 -3.42 10.94
N ILE A 124 -25.08 -2.69 10.90
CA ILE A 124 -25.30 -1.49 11.72
C ILE A 124 -26.64 -1.68 12.43
N ASP A 125 -26.61 -1.68 13.77
CA ASP A 125 -27.78 -1.75 14.65
C ASP A 125 -28.76 -2.89 14.36
N GLY A 126 -28.26 -4.02 13.85
CA GLY A 126 -29.07 -5.21 13.52
C GLY A 126 -29.52 -5.25 12.07
N ASP A 127 -29.33 -4.19 11.30
CA ASP A 127 -29.61 -4.14 9.88
C ASP A 127 -28.35 -4.41 9.05
N THR A 128 -28.57 -4.95 7.86
CA THR A 128 -27.51 -5.26 6.91
C THR A 128 -27.52 -4.22 5.79
N GLU A 129 -26.53 -3.35 5.75
CA GLU A 129 -26.33 -2.41 4.66
C GLU A 129 -25.31 -2.95 3.66
N VAL A 130 -25.70 -2.95 2.38
CA VAL A 130 -24.80 -3.33 1.27
C VAL A 130 -24.33 -2.06 0.59
N VAL A 131 -23.04 -1.78 0.73
CA VAL A 131 -22.39 -0.60 0.13
C VAL A 131 -21.58 -1.04 -1.08
N LYS A 132 -21.83 -0.42 -2.22
CA LYS A 132 -21.02 -0.58 -3.42
C LYS A 132 -19.77 0.26 -3.30
N LEU A 133 -18.64 -0.31 -3.66
CA LEU A 133 -17.35 0.39 -3.70
C LEU A 133 -17.19 1.07 -5.07
N ASP A 134 -17.69 2.27 -5.17
CA ASP A 134 -17.66 3.13 -6.34
C ASP A 134 -17.01 4.49 -6.01
N GLU A 135 -17.04 5.41 -6.97
CA GLU A 135 -16.41 6.73 -6.80
C GLU A 135 -16.99 7.53 -5.62
N PRO A 136 -18.32 7.64 -5.43
CA PRO A 136 -18.87 8.29 -4.25
C PRO A 136 -18.42 7.65 -2.94
N ALA A 137 -18.36 6.31 -2.89
CA ALA A 137 -17.87 5.59 -1.71
C ALA A 137 -16.38 5.87 -1.43
N PHE A 138 -15.56 6.01 -2.47
CA PHE A 138 -14.16 6.40 -2.34
C PHE A 138 -14.04 7.84 -1.84
N CYS A 139 -14.74 8.80 -2.45
CA CYS A 139 -14.74 10.20 -2.02
C CYS A 139 -15.21 10.38 -0.57
N CYS A 140 -16.23 9.63 -0.15
CA CYS A 140 -16.68 9.62 1.25
C CYS A 140 -15.57 9.17 2.21
N ARG A 141 -14.77 8.16 1.83
CA ARG A 141 -13.62 7.70 2.63
C ARG A 141 -12.50 8.72 2.66
N VAL A 142 -12.22 9.39 1.52
CA VAL A 142 -11.24 10.48 1.47
C VAL A 142 -11.69 11.65 2.35
N ALA A 143 -12.95 12.04 2.35
CA ALA A 143 -13.46 13.09 3.24
C ALA A 143 -13.25 12.75 4.73
N ARG A 144 -13.23 11.46 5.10
CA ARG A 144 -12.95 11.01 6.47
C ARG A 144 -11.47 11.12 6.87
N THR A 145 -10.54 11.32 5.93
CA THR A 145 -9.14 11.63 6.27
C THR A 145 -9.00 12.97 6.97
N ASN A 146 -9.95 13.88 6.75
CA ASN A 146 -9.93 15.26 7.18
C ASN A 146 -8.88 16.14 6.50
N GLU A 147 -8.35 15.69 5.37
CA GLU A 147 -7.33 16.38 4.56
C GLU A 147 -7.96 16.98 3.30
N LEU A 148 -8.18 18.31 3.30
CA LEU A 148 -8.83 19.02 2.19
C LEU A 148 -8.09 18.82 0.86
N GLU A 149 -6.75 18.83 0.88
CA GLU A 149 -5.93 18.70 -0.33
C GLU A 149 -6.12 17.32 -0.99
N LEU A 150 -6.34 16.27 -0.19
CA LEU A 150 -6.64 14.94 -0.73
C LEU A 150 -8.01 14.90 -1.41
N LEU A 151 -9.00 15.57 -0.82
CA LEU A 151 -10.34 15.65 -1.41
C LEU A 151 -10.34 16.48 -2.70
N LYS A 152 -9.63 17.60 -2.74
CA LYS A 152 -9.43 18.40 -3.96
C LYS A 152 -8.78 17.57 -5.07
N TRP A 153 -7.71 16.87 -4.75
CA TRP A 153 -7.01 16.03 -5.73
C TRP A 153 -7.92 14.99 -6.36
N VAL A 154 -8.71 14.27 -5.57
CA VAL A 154 -9.68 13.29 -6.10
C VAL A 154 -10.71 13.97 -6.99
N ARG A 155 -11.17 15.17 -6.62
CA ARG A 155 -12.16 15.93 -7.38
C ARG A 155 -11.61 16.45 -8.70
N GLU A 156 -10.40 17.03 -8.67
CA GLU A 156 -9.81 17.77 -9.78
C GLU A 156 -9.06 16.86 -10.76
N GLU A 157 -8.28 15.92 -10.24
CA GLU A 157 -7.44 15.04 -11.05
C GLU A 157 -8.18 13.77 -11.49
N LYS A 158 -8.88 13.11 -10.57
CA LYS A 158 -9.59 11.87 -10.88
C LYS A 158 -11.01 12.12 -11.39
N LYS A 159 -11.52 13.36 -11.33
CA LYS A 159 -12.88 13.75 -11.72
C LYS A 159 -13.97 12.96 -11.02
N CYS A 160 -13.65 12.47 -9.82
CA CYS A 160 -14.50 11.61 -9.03
C CYS A 160 -15.82 12.30 -8.68
N GLU A 161 -16.92 11.60 -8.88
CA GLU A 161 -18.23 12.05 -8.44
C GLU A 161 -18.36 11.90 -6.94
N TRP A 162 -19.01 12.85 -6.31
CA TRP A 162 -19.33 12.80 -4.89
C TRP A 162 -20.81 13.02 -4.66
N ASP A 163 -21.26 12.55 -3.52
CA ASP A 163 -22.67 12.59 -3.14
C ASP A 163 -22.85 13.24 -1.75
N LYS A 164 -24.08 13.18 -1.25
CA LYS A 164 -24.41 13.63 0.11
C LYS A 164 -23.59 12.92 1.20
N GLY A 165 -23.14 11.70 0.97
CA GLY A 165 -22.32 10.92 1.91
C GLY A 165 -20.94 11.54 2.10
N THR A 166 -20.35 12.09 1.04
CA THR A 166 -19.07 12.82 1.10
C THR A 166 -19.19 14.09 1.95
N LEU A 167 -20.27 14.87 1.75
CA LEU A 167 -20.55 16.07 2.56
C LEU A 167 -20.81 15.70 4.02
N LEU A 168 -21.56 14.65 4.28
CA LEU A 168 -21.83 14.18 5.63
C LEU A 168 -20.53 13.74 6.32
N ALA A 169 -19.64 13.04 5.61
CA ALA A 169 -18.35 12.62 6.15
C ALA A 169 -17.46 13.82 6.53
N ALA A 170 -17.43 14.87 5.70
CA ALA A 170 -16.71 16.11 5.97
C ALA A 170 -17.27 16.83 7.21
N THR A 171 -18.60 16.95 7.32
CA THR A 171 -19.26 17.59 8.47
C THR A 171 -19.02 16.83 9.77
N GLN A 172 -19.01 15.50 9.75
CA GLN A 172 -18.71 14.67 10.92
C GLN A 172 -17.29 14.89 11.47
N ARG A 173 -16.38 15.38 10.64
CA ARG A 173 -15.01 15.73 11.02
C ARG A 173 -14.87 17.19 11.46
N ASN A 174 -15.96 17.97 11.51
CA ASN A 174 -15.94 19.40 11.80
C ASN A 174 -15.05 20.23 10.84
N ASN A 175 -14.85 19.75 9.64
CA ASN A 175 -14.03 20.44 8.64
C ASN A 175 -14.92 21.28 7.73
N LEU A 176 -15.14 22.53 8.13
CA LEU A 176 -15.98 23.47 7.38
C LEU A 176 -15.38 23.87 6.04
N ASP A 177 -14.06 23.79 5.90
CA ASP A 177 -13.39 24.11 4.64
C ASP A 177 -13.62 23.05 3.54
N MET A 178 -14.11 21.86 3.94
CA MET A 178 -14.47 20.77 3.03
C MET A 178 -15.94 20.81 2.57
N VAL A 179 -16.78 21.65 3.20
CA VAL A 179 -18.22 21.72 2.97
C VAL A 179 -18.56 22.93 2.10
#